data_839ad22d69b517e18424be81ceafdb05
#
_entry.id   839ad22d69b517e18424be81ceafdb05
#
_cell.length_a   1.000
_cell.length_b   1.000
_cell.length_c   1.000
_cell.angle_alpha   90.00
_cell.angle_beta   90.00
_cell.angle_gamma   90.00
#
_symmetry.space_group_name_H-M   'P 1'
#
loop_
_entity.id
_entity.type
_entity.pdbx_description
1 polymer ?
#
loop_
_entity_poly.entity_id
_entity_poly.type
_entity_poly.pdbx_seq_one_letter_code
_entity_poly.pdbx_strand_id
1 'polypeptide(L)'
;MSPFGLNLKLIMIKYTLPVLLLAMLACSPKTNLPAPPPAAPQPATSAVDMSNLSPCPNWLSLPNQDDISNEYIIYRDALKAGHYTRAFEGWKTVYAVAPAADGKRSTVLDDGIRIYTHFFNQEKDETKKKEYVQKVLDLYDQIGTCYPTGANVDAQKAFQYYYSFPGYATEDEIFTLFKKALDQDGLKADYFILNPFTALLIQRFVDNKITLEETQKYAGQVRSILQEGLKNCNTPASCEPWNIINDYVPARLEDLEGVEGFYDCAYYKNKYFKDFQAAPTDCEAINTVYGRLRWAKCPDTDEALTAVRAARDQNCRVVVEVKETTLSKAINALHEGHYRQAVELLKLAIDETEDHNRKAELSMTISKVYYGNLRNFPESRRWALQAAEYRPQWGEPYLTIGKLYASSGPLCGPGRGYDSQQVVWPAIDKWNYAKSIDPAAASEANKLINQYLQYMPTKEDLHMRTIGEGETILIGCWINETTKTRTIK
;
A
#
# COMPACT_ATOMS: atom_id res chain seq x y z
N MET A 1 22.04 -8.10 44.96
CA MET A 1 21.04 -8.89 45.67
C MET A 1 20.03 -9.36 44.64
N SER A 2 20.06 -10.65 44.42
CA SER A 2 19.26 -11.49 43.47
C SER A 2 17.83 -11.68 43.98
N PRO A 3 17.03 -12.48 43.29
CA PRO A 3 16.35 -12.45 42.02
C PRO A 3 14.86 -12.83 42.19
N PHE A 4 14.07 -12.74 41.14
CA PHE A 4 12.86 -13.57 41.03
C PHE A 4 12.73 -14.07 39.60
N GLY A 5 13.01 -15.36 39.43
CA GLY A 5 12.67 -16.12 38.27
C GLY A 5 11.22 -16.61 38.30
N LEU A 6 10.54 -16.63 37.18
CA LEU A 6 9.31 -17.38 37.02
C LEU A 6 9.46 -18.34 35.81
N ASN A 7 9.56 -19.62 36.17
CA ASN A 7 9.44 -20.77 35.28
C ASN A 7 8.00 -20.89 34.75
N LEU A 8 7.80 -20.94 33.45
CA LEU A 8 6.56 -21.43 32.85
C LEU A 8 6.83 -22.77 32.17
N LYS A 9 6.33 -23.85 32.79
CA LYS A 9 6.35 -25.20 32.25
C LYS A 9 5.41 -25.33 31.04
N LEU A 10 5.95 -25.84 29.97
CA LEU A 10 5.19 -26.41 28.85
C LEU A 10 4.37 -27.61 29.31
N ILE A 11 3.07 -27.59 29.09
CA ILE A 11 2.20 -28.77 29.19
C ILE A 11 1.89 -29.23 27.76
N MET A 12 2.55 -30.31 27.35
CA MET A 12 2.17 -31.05 26.15
C MET A 12 1.06 -32.05 26.53
N ILE A 13 -0.12 -31.88 25.95
CA ILE A 13 -1.19 -32.87 26.03
C ILE A 13 -1.16 -33.70 24.71
N LYS A 14 -0.70 -34.96 24.89
CA LYS A 14 -0.83 -36.00 23.87
C LYS A 14 -2.24 -36.58 23.95
N TYR A 15 -3.02 -36.50 22.89
CA TYR A 15 -4.21 -37.31 22.71
C TYR A 15 -3.90 -38.53 21.84
N THR A 16 -3.95 -39.71 22.43
CA THR A 16 -3.92 -41.01 21.74
C THR A 16 -5.35 -41.42 21.44
N LEU A 17 -5.63 -41.71 20.17
CA LEU A 17 -6.87 -42.34 19.70
C LEU A 17 -6.79 -43.87 19.95
N PRO A 18 -7.85 -44.51 20.45
CA PRO A 18 -7.96 -45.97 20.35
C PRO A 18 -8.79 -46.34 19.10
N VAL A 19 -8.20 -47.18 18.28
CA VAL A 19 -8.85 -47.88 17.16
C VAL A 19 -9.74 -48.98 17.76
N LEU A 20 -11.03 -48.93 17.49
CA LEU A 20 -11.96 -50.03 17.78
C LEU A 20 -12.38 -50.67 16.47
N LEU A 21 -11.86 -51.89 16.29
CA LEU A 21 -12.30 -52.84 15.24
C LEU A 21 -13.63 -53.48 15.72
N LEU A 22 -14.71 -53.36 14.96
CA LEU A 22 -15.93 -54.17 15.15
C LEU A 22 -16.26 -54.93 13.88
N ALA A 23 -16.31 -56.23 14.05
CA ALA A 23 -16.51 -57.25 13.05
C ALA A 23 -17.95 -57.24 12.47
N MET A 24 -18.04 -57.50 11.20
CA MET A 24 -19.24 -57.72 10.43
C MET A 24 -19.89 -59.08 10.80
N LEU A 25 -21.13 -59.05 11.14
CA LEU A 25 -22.04 -60.23 11.07
C LEU A 25 -23.21 -59.88 10.14
N ALA A 26 -23.23 -60.56 9.01
CA ALA A 26 -24.28 -60.48 8.04
C ALA A 26 -25.50 -61.30 8.51
N CYS A 27 -26.66 -60.63 8.59
CA CYS A 27 -27.96 -61.30 8.57
C CYS A 27 -28.91 -60.52 7.69
N SER A 28 -29.23 -61.07 6.53
CA SER A 28 -30.29 -60.57 5.66
C SER A 28 -31.65 -61.11 6.08
N PRO A 29 -32.67 -60.28 6.30
CA PRO A 29 -34.05 -60.68 6.17
C PRO A 29 -34.60 -60.16 4.83
N LYS A 30 -35.19 -61.08 4.04
CA LYS A 30 -36.06 -60.72 2.93
C LYS A 30 -37.34 -60.08 3.49
N THR A 31 -37.56 -58.80 3.20
CA THR A 31 -38.85 -58.15 3.41
C THR A 31 -39.40 -57.73 2.06
N ASN A 32 -40.62 -58.18 1.79
CA ASN A 32 -41.45 -57.76 0.65
C ASN A 32 -41.62 -56.25 0.66
N LEU A 33 -41.15 -55.57 -0.37
CA LEU A 33 -41.41 -54.18 -0.62
C LEU A 33 -42.85 -53.99 -1.10
N PRO A 34 -43.64 -53.12 -0.46
CA PRO A 34 -44.90 -52.66 -1.05
C PRO A 34 -44.64 -51.81 -2.29
N ALA A 35 -45.56 -51.84 -3.24
CA ALA A 35 -45.47 -51.07 -4.49
C ALA A 35 -45.19 -49.58 -4.22
N PRO A 36 -44.41 -48.91 -5.08
CA PRO A 36 -44.13 -47.49 -4.89
C PRO A 36 -45.46 -46.69 -4.98
N PRO A 37 -45.63 -45.68 -4.09
CA PRO A 37 -46.73 -44.75 -4.20
C PRO A 37 -46.66 -43.98 -5.53
N PRO A 38 -47.82 -43.54 -6.08
CA PRO A 38 -47.83 -42.75 -7.31
C PRO A 38 -46.91 -41.52 -7.16
N ALA A 39 -46.13 -41.23 -8.21
CA ALA A 39 -45.23 -40.11 -8.26
C ALA A 39 -45.91 -38.83 -7.80
N ALA A 40 -45.34 -38.19 -6.79
CA ALA A 40 -45.78 -36.85 -6.39
C ALA A 40 -45.64 -35.92 -7.61
N PRO A 41 -46.60 -34.99 -7.80
CA PRO A 41 -46.48 -34.03 -8.89
C PRO A 41 -45.14 -33.33 -8.77
N GLN A 42 -44.36 -33.32 -9.86
CA GLN A 42 -43.13 -32.54 -9.95
C GLN A 42 -43.46 -31.10 -9.56
N PRO A 43 -42.67 -30.50 -8.69
CA PRO A 43 -42.86 -29.08 -8.41
C PRO A 43 -42.79 -28.35 -9.74
N ALA A 44 -43.83 -27.59 -10.05
CA ALA A 44 -43.88 -26.72 -11.19
C ALA A 44 -42.56 -25.89 -11.16
N THR A 45 -41.80 -25.96 -12.25
CA THR A 45 -40.68 -25.09 -12.48
C THR A 45 -41.16 -23.67 -12.20
N SER A 46 -40.77 -23.13 -11.05
CA SER A 46 -41.02 -21.72 -10.73
C SER A 46 -40.46 -20.93 -11.88
N ALA A 47 -41.30 -20.21 -12.61
CA ALA A 47 -40.86 -19.31 -13.66
C ALA A 47 -39.76 -18.43 -13.09
N VAL A 48 -38.59 -18.50 -13.71
CA VAL A 48 -37.43 -17.66 -13.32
C VAL A 48 -37.90 -16.23 -13.44
N ASP A 49 -37.86 -15.49 -12.35
CA ASP A 49 -38.17 -14.06 -12.35
C ASP A 49 -37.16 -13.35 -13.29
N MET A 50 -37.63 -12.98 -14.48
CA MET A 50 -36.83 -12.36 -15.53
C MET A 50 -36.64 -10.85 -15.32
N SER A 51 -37.31 -10.25 -14.33
CA SER A 51 -37.31 -8.78 -14.13
C SER A 51 -35.98 -8.19 -13.70
N ASN A 52 -35.10 -9.03 -13.15
CA ASN A 52 -33.81 -8.62 -12.61
C ASN A 52 -32.63 -9.25 -13.37
N LEU A 53 -32.83 -9.74 -14.60
CA LEU A 53 -31.74 -10.29 -15.40
C LEU A 53 -31.02 -9.20 -16.17
N SER A 54 -29.76 -9.45 -16.45
CA SER A 54 -28.92 -8.61 -17.33
C SER A 54 -29.59 -8.42 -18.70
N PRO A 55 -29.51 -7.22 -19.31
CA PRO A 55 -29.96 -6.98 -20.68
C PRO A 55 -29.13 -7.71 -21.74
N CYS A 56 -27.97 -8.24 -21.35
CA CYS A 56 -27.06 -8.94 -22.26
C CYS A 56 -27.47 -10.41 -22.47
N PRO A 57 -27.05 -11.06 -23.58
CA PRO A 57 -27.31 -12.47 -23.83
C PRO A 57 -26.84 -13.37 -22.69
N ASN A 58 -27.71 -14.24 -22.26
CA ASN A 58 -27.46 -15.24 -21.20
C ASN A 58 -27.98 -16.61 -21.63
N TRP A 59 -27.52 -17.69 -21.00
CA TRP A 59 -27.90 -19.04 -21.44
C TRP A 59 -29.34 -19.45 -21.10
N LEU A 60 -29.98 -18.76 -20.16
CA LEU A 60 -31.38 -19.10 -19.78
C LEU A 60 -32.36 -18.91 -20.93
N SER A 61 -32.04 -18.07 -21.93
CA SER A 61 -32.85 -17.82 -23.13
C SER A 61 -32.44 -18.71 -24.32
N LEU A 62 -31.46 -19.58 -24.17
CA LEU A 62 -30.94 -20.42 -25.28
C LEU A 62 -31.63 -21.80 -25.27
N PRO A 63 -31.91 -22.38 -26.46
CA PRO A 63 -32.51 -23.72 -26.57
C PRO A 63 -31.57 -24.83 -26.06
N ASN A 64 -30.26 -24.60 -26.09
CA ASN A 64 -29.19 -25.50 -25.61
C ASN A 64 -28.56 -25.02 -24.30
N GLN A 65 -29.34 -24.42 -23.39
CA GLN A 65 -28.86 -23.86 -22.13
C GLN A 65 -28.05 -24.83 -21.29
N ASP A 66 -28.40 -26.12 -21.28
CA ASP A 66 -27.70 -27.14 -20.48
C ASP A 66 -26.29 -27.40 -21.03
N ASP A 67 -26.13 -27.45 -22.37
CA ASP A 67 -24.81 -27.61 -22.99
C ASP A 67 -23.92 -26.42 -22.68
N ILE A 68 -24.42 -25.19 -22.78
CA ILE A 68 -23.67 -23.97 -22.49
C ILE A 68 -23.32 -23.86 -21.01
N SER A 69 -24.25 -24.19 -20.13
CA SER A 69 -24.00 -24.18 -18.67
C SER A 69 -23.00 -25.27 -18.25
N ASN A 70 -22.99 -26.44 -18.90
CA ASN A 70 -22.01 -27.48 -18.69
C ASN A 70 -20.62 -27.04 -19.16
N GLU A 71 -20.52 -26.44 -20.37
CA GLU A 71 -19.26 -25.90 -20.87
C GLU A 71 -18.71 -24.81 -19.95
N TYR A 72 -19.59 -23.94 -19.40
CA TYR A 72 -19.22 -22.97 -18.37
C TYR A 72 -18.59 -23.64 -17.13
N ILE A 73 -19.18 -24.72 -16.63
CA ILE A 73 -18.61 -25.45 -15.47
C ILE A 73 -17.24 -26.03 -15.83
N ILE A 74 -17.13 -26.68 -17.00
CA ILE A 74 -15.90 -27.34 -17.47
C ILE A 74 -14.75 -26.32 -17.60
N TYR A 75 -14.98 -25.19 -18.28
CA TYR A 75 -13.89 -24.22 -18.45
C TYR A 75 -13.49 -23.57 -17.11
N ARG A 76 -14.45 -23.32 -16.22
CA ARG A 76 -14.16 -22.74 -14.90
C ARG A 76 -13.35 -23.70 -14.02
N ASP A 77 -13.62 -24.99 -14.10
CA ASP A 77 -12.79 -25.97 -13.38
C ASP A 77 -11.37 -26.01 -13.95
N ALA A 78 -11.22 -25.92 -15.29
CA ALA A 78 -9.92 -25.78 -15.91
C ALA A 78 -9.21 -24.47 -15.47
N LEU A 79 -9.95 -23.36 -15.36
CA LEU A 79 -9.44 -22.06 -14.92
C LEU A 79 -9.01 -22.09 -13.44
N LYS A 80 -9.76 -22.73 -12.57
CA LYS A 80 -9.39 -22.95 -11.16
C LYS A 80 -8.14 -23.80 -11.02
N ALA A 81 -8.01 -24.82 -11.89
CA ALA A 81 -6.84 -25.70 -11.94
C ALA A 81 -5.61 -25.03 -12.58
N GLY A 82 -5.71 -23.78 -13.05
CA GLY A 82 -4.59 -23.07 -13.71
C GLY A 82 -4.34 -23.46 -15.16
N HIS A 83 -5.25 -24.20 -15.79
CA HIS A 83 -5.14 -24.65 -17.18
C HIS A 83 -5.72 -23.59 -18.14
N TYR A 84 -5.07 -22.43 -18.22
CA TYR A 84 -5.60 -21.23 -18.90
C TYR A 84 -5.90 -21.44 -20.40
N THR A 85 -5.05 -22.16 -21.14
CA THR A 85 -5.29 -22.43 -22.56
C THR A 85 -6.58 -23.25 -22.77
N ARG A 86 -6.77 -24.31 -21.97
CA ARG A 86 -8.00 -25.12 -22.02
C ARG A 86 -9.23 -24.32 -21.57
N ALA A 87 -9.07 -23.53 -20.49
CA ALA A 87 -10.14 -22.66 -20.01
C ALA A 87 -10.55 -21.64 -21.08
N PHE A 88 -9.59 -21.08 -21.81
CA PHE A 88 -9.86 -20.11 -22.86
C PHE A 88 -10.71 -20.66 -24.00
N GLU A 89 -10.45 -21.89 -24.45
CA GLU A 89 -11.24 -22.51 -25.51
C GLU A 89 -12.72 -22.66 -25.12
N GLY A 90 -12.99 -23.19 -23.93
CA GLY A 90 -14.38 -23.30 -23.44
C GLY A 90 -14.99 -21.94 -23.13
N TRP A 91 -14.21 -21.03 -22.55
CA TRP A 91 -14.66 -19.66 -22.30
C TRP A 91 -15.11 -18.95 -23.60
N LYS A 92 -14.38 -19.06 -24.69
CA LYS A 92 -14.78 -18.45 -25.98
C LYS A 92 -16.15 -18.97 -26.45
N THR A 93 -16.40 -20.24 -26.28
CA THR A 93 -17.69 -20.86 -26.67
C THR A 93 -18.85 -20.27 -25.87
N VAL A 94 -18.69 -20.16 -24.54
CA VAL A 94 -19.72 -19.60 -23.67
C VAL A 94 -19.86 -18.10 -23.89
N TYR A 95 -18.77 -17.36 -23.94
CA TYR A 95 -18.74 -15.93 -24.14
C TYR A 95 -19.43 -15.48 -25.44
N ALA A 96 -19.25 -16.24 -26.51
CA ALA A 96 -19.84 -15.92 -27.81
C ALA A 96 -21.37 -15.87 -27.80
N VAL A 97 -22.04 -16.65 -26.93
CA VAL A 97 -23.50 -16.80 -26.91
C VAL A 97 -24.16 -16.36 -25.61
N ALA A 98 -23.42 -16.37 -24.50
CA ALA A 98 -23.95 -16.06 -23.19
C ALA A 98 -22.94 -15.25 -22.34
N PRO A 99 -22.50 -14.06 -22.78
CA PRO A 99 -21.54 -13.23 -22.04
C PRO A 99 -22.06 -12.85 -20.64
N ALA A 100 -23.36 -12.74 -20.47
CA ALA A 100 -23.99 -12.48 -19.17
C ALA A 100 -24.26 -13.74 -18.34
N ALA A 101 -23.63 -14.87 -18.65
CA ALA A 101 -23.76 -16.10 -17.87
C ALA A 101 -25.23 -16.50 -17.65
N ASP A 102 -25.63 -16.60 -16.37
CA ASP A 102 -27.00 -16.86 -15.92
C ASP A 102 -27.89 -15.58 -15.88
N GLY A 103 -27.42 -14.47 -16.43
CA GLY A 103 -28.08 -13.18 -16.39
C GLY A 103 -27.99 -12.43 -15.05
N LYS A 104 -27.39 -13.02 -14.02
CA LYS A 104 -27.28 -12.45 -12.67
C LYS A 104 -25.88 -12.07 -12.26
N ARG A 105 -24.88 -12.66 -12.89
CA ARG A 105 -23.49 -12.53 -12.47
C ARG A 105 -22.60 -12.26 -13.68
N SER A 106 -21.62 -11.35 -13.51
CA SER A 106 -20.61 -11.00 -14.53
C SER A 106 -19.53 -12.08 -14.75
N THR A 107 -19.68 -13.26 -14.18
CA THR A 107 -18.61 -14.27 -14.04
C THR A 107 -17.93 -14.65 -15.36
N VAL A 108 -18.64 -14.71 -16.49
CA VAL A 108 -18.05 -14.99 -17.79
C VAL A 108 -17.11 -13.84 -18.24
N LEU A 109 -17.51 -12.60 -17.97
CA LEU A 109 -16.72 -11.41 -18.27
C LEU A 109 -15.50 -11.34 -17.34
N ASP A 110 -15.69 -11.57 -16.06
CA ASP A 110 -14.61 -11.58 -15.06
C ASP A 110 -13.57 -12.67 -15.34
N ASP A 111 -14.03 -13.87 -15.72
CA ASP A 111 -13.14 -14.98 -16.11
C ASP A 111 -12.32 -14.61 -17.37
N GLY A 112 -12.94 -13.90 -18.33
CA GLY A 112 -12.23 -13.37 -19.51
C GLY A 112 -11.13 -12.38 -19.13
N ILE A 113 -11.42 -11.45 -18.22
CA ILE A 113 -10.43 -10.51 -17.68
C ILE A 113 -9.25 -11.28 -17.07
N ARG A 114 -9.53 -12.28 -16.25
CA ARG A 114 -8.50 -13.12 -15.62
C ARG A 114 -7.65 -13.88 -16.65
N ILE A 115 -8.28 -14.44 -17.68
CA ILE A 115 -7.59 -15.19 -18.75
C ILE A 115 -6.67 -14.26 -19.56
N TYR A 116 -7.18 -13.12 -20.04
CA TYR A 116 -6.38 -12.18 -20.83
C TYR A 116 -5.27 -11.52 -20.01
N THR A 117 -5.48 -11.24 -18.72
CA THR A 117 -4.42 -10.79 -17.82
C THR A 117 -3.32 -11.84 -17.66
N HIS A 118 -3.69 -13.13 -17.54
CA HIS A 118 -2.70 -14.20 -17.52
C HIS A 118 -1.91 -14.24 -18.82
N PHE A 119 -2.56 -14.18 -19.99
CA PHE A 119 -1.87 -14.19 -21.29
C PHE A 119 -0.95 -12.97 -21.44
N PHE A 120 -1.38 -11.80 -21.01
CA PHE A 120 -0.55 -10.61 -20.99
C PHE A 120 0.75 -10.85 -20.21
N ASN A 121 0.67 -11.48 -19.04
CA ASN A 121 1.84 -11.75 -18.20
C ASN A 121 2.82 -12.78 -18.81
N GLN A 122 2.33 -13.65 -19.70
CA GLN A 122 3.16 -14.65 -20.35
C GLN A 122 3.69 -14.19 -21.73
N GLU A 123 3.10 -13.17 -22.32
CA GLU A 123 3.41 -12.67 -23.66
C GLU A 123 4.69 -11.83 -23.65
N LYS A 124 5.47 -11.94 -24.73
CA LYS A 124 6.68 -11.15 -24.96
C LYS A 124 6.51 -10.13 -26.08
N ASP A 125 5.54 -10.36 -26.98
CA ASP A 125 5.23 -9.47 -28.09
C ASP A 125 4.39 -8.29 -27.61
N GLU A 126 4.96 -7.09 -27.68
CA GLU A 126 4.29 -5.87 -27.19
C GLU A 126 3.00 -5.53 -27.97
N THR A 127 2.88 -5.97 -29.23
CA THR A 127 1.64 -5.78 -30.01
C THR A 127 0.53 -6.64 -29.43
N LYS A 128 0.80 -7.91 -29.18
CA LYS A 128 -0.16 -8.82 -28.55
C LYS A 128 -0.50 -8.42 -27.13
N LYS A 129 0.47 -7.93 -26.36
CA LYS A 129 0.18 -7.37 -25.03
C LYS A 129 -0.83 -6.25 -25.10
N LYS A 130 -0.66 -5.30 -26.03
CA LYS A 130 -1.63 -4.22 -26.24
C LYS A 130 -3.02 -4.76 -26.60
N GLU A 131 -3.08 -5.80 -27.44
CA GLU A 131 -4.36 -6.46 -27.76
C GLU A 131 -5.01 -7.07 -26.53
N TYR A 132 -4.24 -7.74 -25.65
CA TYR A 132 -4.77 -8.32 -24.42
C TYR A 132 -5.24 -7.25 -23.43
N VAL A 133 -4.50 -6.16 -23.27
CA VAL A 133 -4.93 -4.99 -22.49
C VAL A 133 -6.26 -4.46 -23.02
N GLN A 134 -6.39 -4.24 -24.35
CA GLN A 134 -7.63 -3.76 -24.94
C GLN A 134 -8.80 -4.73 -24.70
N LYS A 135 -8.57 -6.04 -24.80
CA LYS A 135 -9.60 -7.04 -24.50
C LYS A 135 -10.09 -6.98 -23.06
N VAL A 136 -9.19 -6.76 -22.09
CA VAL A 136 -9.56 -6.57 -20.69
C VAL A 136 -10.40 -5.32 -20.51
N LEU A 137 -10.05 -4.21 -21.16
CA LEU A 137 -10.81 -2.97 -21.08
C LEU A 137 -12.20 -3.09 -21.72
N ASP A 138 -12.29 -3.75 -22.88
CA ASP A 138 -13.55 -4.03 -23.57
C ASP A 138 -14.49 -4.88 -22.69
N LEU A 139 -13.94 -5.86 -21.94
CA LEU A 139 -14.72 -6.68 -21.01
C LEU A 139 -15.24 -5.86 -19.83
N TYR A 140 -14.49 -4.88 -19.33
CA TYR A 140 -15.01 -3.95 -18.31
C TYR A 140 -16.13 -3.06 -18.85
N ASP A 141 -16.02 -2.56 -20.09
CA ASP A 141 -17.11 -1.82 -20.74
C ASP A 141 -18.35 -2.67 -20.89
N GLN A 142 -18.15 -3.93 -21.22
CA GLN A 142 -19.27 -4.88 -21.34
C GLN A 142 -19.89 -5.19 -19.97
N ILE A 143 -19.10 -5.30 -18.88
CA ILE A 143 -19.62 -5.39 -17.51
C ILE A 143 -20.49 -4.16 -17.20
N GLY A 144 -20.01 -2.95 -17.53
CA GLY A 144 -20.76 -1.71 -17.33
C GLY A 144 -22.10 -1.68 -18.09
N THR A 145 -22.14 -2.28 -19.30
CA THR A 145 -23.35 -2.38 -20.10
C THR A 145 -24.30 -3.45 -19.56
N CYS A 146 -23.77 -4.62 -19.22
CA CYS A 146 -24.58 -5.78 -18.80
C CYS A 146 -25.03 -5.69 -17.33
N TYR A 147 -24.26 -5.03 -16.50
CA TYR A 147 -24.46 -4.92 -15.05
C TYR A 147 -24.16 -3.49 -14.57
N PRO A 148 -24.94 -2.48 -15.00
CA PRO A 148 -24.64 -1.08 -14.76
C PRO A 148 -24.58 -0.70 -13.27
N THR A 149 -25.33 -1.40 -12.43
CA THR A 149 -25.35 -1.13 -10.99
C THR A 149 -24.12 -1.70 -10.31
N GLY A 150 -23.26 -0.82 -9.80
CA GLY A 150 -22.04 -1.22 -9.06
C GLY A 150 -20.90 -1.73 -9.93
N ALA A 151 -20.96 -1.50 -11.25
CA ALA A 151 -19.90 -1.95 -12.17
C ALA A 151 -18.54 -1.24 -11.96
N ASN A 152 -18.56 0.00 -11.48
CA ASN A 152 -17.37 0.81 -11.17
C ASN A 152 -16.29 0.77 -12.28
N VAL A 153 -16.72 0.83 -13.56
CA VAL A 153 -15.90 0.53 -14.73
C VAL A 153 -14.64 1.40 -14.79
N ASP A 154 -14.78 2.71 -14.57
CA ASP A 154 -13.65 3.63 -14.60
C ASP A 154 -12.63 3.30 -13.48
N ALA A 155 -13.13 2.97 -12.27
CA ALA A 155 -12.30 2.54 -11.15
C ALA A 155 -11.54 1.24 -11.46
N GLN A 156 -12.22 0.25 -12.04
CA GLN A 156 -11.63 -1.04 -12.40
C GLN A 156 -10.56 -0.87 -13.49
N LYS A 157 -10.85 -0.10 -14.54
CA LYS A 157 -9.87 0.20 -15.60
C LYS A 157 -8.64 0.92 -15.04
N ALA A 158 -8.83 1.94 -14.21
CA ALA A 158 -7.74 2.65 -13.56
C ALA A 158 -6.87 1.72 -12.70
N PHE A 159 -7.52 0.82 -11.95
CA PHE A 159 -6.84 -0.17 -11.12
C PHE A 159 -6.01 -1.15 -11.96
N GLN A 160 -6.56 -1.63 -13.08
CA GLN A 160 -5.83 -2.50 -14.01
C GLN A 160 -4.60 -1.80 -14.60
N TYR A 161 -4.76 -0.58 -15.09
CA TYR A 161 -3.63 0.19 -15.60
C TYR A 161 -2.55 0.44 -14.55
N TYR A 162 -2.95 0.70 -13.30
CA TYR A 162 -2.00 1.00 -12.24
C TYR A 162 -1.21 -0.23 -11.79
N TYR A 163 -1.88 -1.39 -11.62
CA TYR A 163 -1.26 -2.58 -11.03
C TYR A 163 -0.93 -3.68 -12.03
N SER A 164 -1.81 -3.92 -13.00
CA SER A 164 -1.67 -5.07 -13.91
C SER A 164 -0.98 -4.72 -15.21
N PHE A 165 -1.19 -3.50 -15.72
CA PHE A 165 -0.68 -3.05 -17.01
C PHE A 165 0.13 -1.76 -16.91
N PRO A 166 1.20 -1.70 -16.09
CA PRO A 166 2.00 -0.50 -15.93
C PRO A 166 2.62 -0.08 -17.26
N GLY A 167 2.48 1.21 -17.60
CA GLY A 167 3.01 1.77 -18.84
C GLY A 167 2.08 1.68 -20.06
N TYR A 168 0.89 1.08 -19.93
CA TYR A 168 -0.12 1.02 -21.00
C TYR A 168 -1.13 2.18 -20.94
N ALA A 169 -1.10 2.96 -19.89
CA ALA A 169 -1.73 4.28 -19.80
C ALA A 169 -0.77 5.24 -19.11
N THR A 170 -0.94 6.53 -19.36
CA THR A 170 -0.20 7.59 -18.65
C THR A 170 -0.75 7.76 -17.22
N GLU A 171 0.07 8.30 -16.32
CA GLU A 171 -0.40 8.63 -14.96
C GLU A 171 -1.58 9.62 -14.99
N ASP A 172 -1.64 10.51 -15.99
CA ASP A 172 -2.72 11.47 -16.18
C ASP A 172 -4.04 10.77 -16.55
N GLU A 173 -3.99 9.77 -17.42
CA GLU A 173 -5.15 8.96 -17.77
C GLU A 173 -5.65 8.13 -16.58
N ILE A 174 -4.74 7.48 -15.86
CA ILE A 174 -5.07 6.68 -14.67
C ILE A 174 -5.71 7.57 -13.59
N PHE A 175 -5.11 8.73 -13.32
CA PHE A 175 -5.63 9.69 -12.35
C PHE A 175 -7.03 10.17 -12.75
N THR A 176 -7.23 10.49 -14.03
CA THR A 176 -8.51 10.96 -14.56
C THR A 176 -9.61 9.92 -14.39
N LEU A 177 -9.32 8.64 -14.66
CA LEU A 177 -10.25 7.54 -14.46
C LEU A 177 -10.62 7.35 -12.98
N PHE A 178 -9.65 7.35 -12.07
CA PHE A 178 -9.91 7.28 -10.64
C PHE A 178 -10.72 8.48 -10.14
N LYS A 179 -10.36 9.69 -10.59
CA LYS A 179 -11.08 10.92 -10.25
C LYS A 179 -12.53 10.84 -10.68
N LYS A 180 -12.78 10.40 -11.92
CA LYS A 180 -14.14 10.23 -12.45
C LYS A 180 -14.93 9.21 -11.63
N ALA A 181 -14.34 8.08 -11.28
CA ALA A 181 -14.98 7.09 -10.43
C ALA A 181 -15.33 7.66 -9.04
N LEU A 182 -14.39 8.37 -8.39
CA LEU A 182 -14.66 9.01 -7.11
C LEU A 182 -15.76 10.07 -7.18
N ASP A 183 -15.79 10.89 -8.23
CA ASP A 183 -16.82 11.91 -8.42
C ASP A 183 -18.19 11.30 -8.68
N GLN A 184 -18.26 10.11 -9.34
CA GLN A 184 -19.51 9.39 -9.60
C GLN A 184 -20.03 8.64 -8.37
N ASP A 185 -19.18 7.88 -7.69
CA ASP A 185 -19.57 6.97 -6.63
C ASP A 185 -19.65 7.67 -5.27
N GLY A 186 -18.96 8.81 -5.11
CA GLY A 186 -18.95 9.57 -3.87
C GLY A 186 -18.54 8.70 -2.68
N LEU A 187 -19.35 8.69 -1.61
CA LEU A 187 -19.10 7.88 -0.41
C LEU A 187 -19.27 6.37 -0.60
N LYS A 188 -19.79 5.93 -1.76
CA LYS A 188 -19.96 4.52 -2.09
C LYS A 188 -18.78 3.94 -2.88
N ALA A 189 -17.76 4.74 -3.13
CA ALA A 189 -16.56 4.27 -3.83
C ALA A 189 -15.87 3.13 -3.07
N ASP A 190 -15.33 2.18 -3.82
CA ASP A 190 -14.72 0.98 -3.26
C ASP A 190 -13.35 1.26 -2.65
N TYR A 191 -12.98 0.46 -1.64
CA TYR A 191 -11.70 0.57 -0.92
C TYR A 191 -10.47 0.48 -1.83
N PHE A 192 -10.52 -0.34 -2.88
CA PHE A 192 -9.35 -0.67 -3.70
C PHE A 192 -8.77 0.54 -4.46
N ILE A 193 -9.59 1.57 -4.72
CA ILE A 193 -9.12 2.78 -5.41
C ILE A 193 -8.40 3.75 -4.49
N LEU A 194 -8.63 3.71 -3.18
CA LEU A 194 -8.16 4.75 -2.26
C LEU A 194 -6.65 4.83 -2.17
N ASN A 195 -5.96 3.68 -2.11
CA ASN A 195 -4.51 3.67 -2.00
C ASN A 195 -3.80 4.15 -3.28
N PRO A 196 -4.09 3.61 -4.49
CA PRO A 196 -3.45 4.08 -5.71
C PRO A 196 -3.82 5.54 -6.06
N PHE A 197 -5.08 5.93 -5.85
CA PHE A 197 -5.49 7.30 -6.06
C PHE A 197 -4.76 8.28 -5.15
N THR A 198 -4.66 7.99 -3.85
CA THR A 198 -3.94 8.84 -2.89
C THR A 198 -2.46 8.97 -3.26
N ALA A 199 -1.83 7.90 -3.74
CA ALA A 199 -0.45 7.96 -4.22
C ALA A 199 -0.29 8.94 -5.39
N LEU A 200 -1.15 8.81 -6.39
CA LEU A 200 -1.16 9.70 -7.56
C LEU A 200 -1.53 11.13 -7.18
N LEU A 201 -2.49 11.32 -6.29
CA LEU A 201 -2.90 12.64 -5.80
C LEU A 201 -1.73 13.41 -5.21
N ILE A 202 -0.98 12.78 -4.31
CA ILE A 202 0.19 13.40 -3.66
C ILE A 202 1.30 13.64 -4.68
N GLN A 203 1.59 12.66 -5.55
CA GLN A 203 2.62 12.83 -6.57
C GLN A 203 2.31 14.00 -7.51
N ARG A 204 1.06 14.11 -7.96
CA ARG A 204 0.64 15.23 -8.84
C ARG A 204 0.69 16.58 -8.15
N PHE A 205 0.38 16.63 -6.85
CA PHE A 205 0.52 17.83 -6.06
C PHE A 205 2.00 18.25 -5.94
N VAL A 206 2.88 17.31 -5.62
CA VAL A 206 4.33 17.56 -5.55
C VAL A 206 4.91 18.01 -6.90
N ASP A 207 4.39 17.46 -8.00
CA ASP A 207 4.77 17.82 -9.36
C ASP A 207 4.11 19.15 -9.85
N ASN A 208 3.33 19.82 -9.01
CA ASN A 208 2.57 21.04 -9.35
C ASN A 208 1.56 20.85 -10.51
N LYS A 209 1.04 19.63 -10.69
CA LYS A 209 0.04 19.29 -11.72
C LYS A 209 -1.40 19.54 -11.27
N ILE A 210 -1.61 19.67 -9.97
CA ILE A 210 -2.91 19.98 -9.36
C ILE A 210 -2.74 21.03 -8.26
N THR A 211 -3.81 21.77 -7.97
CA THR A 211 -3.78 22.82 -6.97
C THR A 211 -3.90 22.28 -5.54
N LEU A 212 -3.52 23.11 -4.56
CA LEU A 212 -3.74 22.83 -3.13
C LEU A 212 -5.22 22.54 -2.84
N GLU A 213 -6.12 23.37 -3.36
CA GLU A 213 -7.57 23.24 -3.15
C GLU A 213 -8.10 21.91 -3.71
N GLU A 214 -7.70 21.55 -4.92
CA GLU A 214 -8.08 20.26 -5.52
C GLU A 214 -7.55 19.08 -4.71
N THR A 215 -6.31 19.19 -4.23
CA THR A 215 -5.70 18.14 -3.39
C THR A 215 -6.45 18.01 -2.06
N GLN A 216 -6.79 19.12 -1.41
CA GLN A 216 -7.59 19.12 -0.18
C GLN A 216 -8.97 18.48 -0.38
N LYS A 217 -9.66 18.84 -1.46
CA LYS A 217 -10.96 18.27 -1.83
C LYS A 217 -10.88 16.74 -1.87
N TYR A 218 -9.97 16.20 -2.67
CA TYR A 218 -9.88 14.75 -2.87
C TYR A 218 -9.30 14.02 -1.67
N ALA A 219 -8.35 14.60 -0.94
CA ALA A 219 -7.88 14.04 0.32
C ALA A 219 -9.00 13.98 1.38
N GLY A 220 -9.87 14.98 1.42
CA GLY A 220 -11.07 14.98 2.26
C GLY A 220 -12.07 13.90 1.85
N GLN A 221 -12.33 13.75 0.55
CA GLN A 221 -13.22 12.73 0.00
C GLN A 221 -12.68 11.31 0.30
N VAL A 222 -11.40 11.05 0.08
CA VAL A 222 -10.75 9.76 0.40
C VAL A 222 -10.93 9.41 1.88
N ARG A 223 -10.71 10.37 2.79
CA ARG A 223 -10.92 10.14 4.23
C ARG A 223 -12.38 9.81 4.57
N SER A 224 -13.31 10.55 3.97
CA SER A 224 -14.74 10.33 4.20
C SER A 224 -15.19 8.95 3.69
N ILE A 225 -14.71 8.52 2.53
CA ILE A 225 -14.98 7.19 1.98
C ILE A 225 -14.42 6.10 2.90
N LEU A 226 -13.18 6.26 3.34
CA LEU A 226 -12.54 5.30 4.26
C LEU A 226 -13.30 5.17 5.58
N GLN A 227 -13.71 6.30 6.17
CA GLN A 227 -14.50 6.30 7.41
C GLN A 227 -15.87 5.65 7.22
N GLU A 228 -16.57 5.94 6.10
CA GLU A 228 -17.86 5.33 5.79
C GLU A 228 -17.73 3.83 5.53
N GLY A 229 -16.69 3.39 4.82
CA GLY A 229 -16.40 1.98 4.59
C GLY A 229 -16.14 1.21 5.88
N LEU A 230 -15.31 1.77 6.77
CA LEU A 230 -15.02 1.19 8.10
C LEU A 230 -16.28 1.13 9.00
N LYS A 231 -17.16 2.11 8.90
CA LYS A 231 -18.40 2.14 9.66
C LYS A 231 -19.42 1.11 9.16
N ASN A 232 -19.48 0.90 7.85
CA ASN A 232 -20.51 0.05 7.22
C ASN A 232 -20.09 -1.40 7.05
N CYS A 233 -18.81 -1.74 7.20
CA CYS A 233 -18.39 -3.13 7.21
C CYS A 233 -18.86 -3.81 8.51
N ASN A 234 -19.48 -4.99 8.40
CA ASN A 234 -20.16 -5.64 9.50
C ASN A 234 -19.71 -7.10 9.76
N THR A 235 -18.77 -7.59 8.99
CA THR A 235 -18.14 -8.91 9.18
C THR A 235 -16.63 -8.77 9.12
N PRO A 236 -15.84 -9.66 9.78
CA PRO A 236 -14.37 -9.61 9.69
C PRO A 236 -13.88 -9.60 8.23
N ALA A 237 -14.45 -10.42 7.37
CA ALA A 237 -14.07 -10.50 5.96
C ALA A 237 -14.40 -9.21 5.17
N SER A 238 -15.52 -8.53 5.47
CA SER A 238 -15.87 -7.25 4.83
C SER A 238 -15.06 -6.08 5.37
N CYS A 239 -14.55 -6.16 6.62
CA CYS A 239 -13.76 -5.10 7.24
C CYS A 239 -12.26 -5.20 6.94
N GLU A 240 -11.75 -6.42 6.70
CA GLU A 240 -10.31 -6.64 6.47
C GLU A 240 -9.72 -5.73 5.36
N PRO A 241 -10.32 -5.60 4.16
CA PRO A 241 -9.78 -4.71 3.14
C PRO A 241 -9.76 -3.22 3.58
N TRP A 242 -10.79 -2.75 4.27
CA TRP A 242 -10.87 -1.39 4.79
C TRP A 242 -9.83 -1.14 5.87
N ASN A 243 -9.58 -2.11 6.76
CA ASN A 243 -8.53 -2.01 7.77
C ASN A 243 -7.14 -1.92 7.14
N ILE A 244 -6.88 -2.74 6.11
CA ILE A 244 -5.62 -2.67 5.36
C ILE A 244 -5.42 -1.26 4.76
N ILE A 245 -6.44 -0.70 4.13
CA ILE A 245 -6.37 0.65 3.55
C ILE A 245 -6.20 1.71 4.64
N ASN A 246 -6.82 1.53 5.81
CA ASN A 246 -6.69 2.43 6.94
C ASN A 246 -5.26 2.49 7.53
N ASP A 247 -4.46 1.47 7.34
CA ASP A 247 -3.05 1.49 7.75
C ASP A 247 -2.16 2.33 6.80
N TYR A 248 -2.56 2.48 5.53
CA TYR A 248 -1.73 3.13 4.51
C TYR A 248 -2.17 4.54 4.15
N VAL A 249 -3.47 4.75 3.93
CA VAL A 249 -3.98 6.01 3.38
C VAL A 249 -3.84 7.18 4.35
N PRO A 250 -4.23 7.08 5.64
CA PRO A 250 -4.03 8.17 6.59
C PRO A 250 -2.56 8.53 6.75
N ALA A 251 -1.67 7.54 6.91
CA ALA A 251 -0.23 7.77 7.06
C ALA A 251 0.35 8.53 5.86
N ARG A 252 -0.09 8.19 4.64
CA ARG A 252 0.34 8.87 3.42
C ARG A 252 -0.19 10.31 3.34
N LEU A 253 -1.43 10.55 3.78
CA LEU A 253 -2.00 11.91 3.83
C LEU A 253 -1.38 12.77 4.92
N GLU A 254 -0.82 12.18 5.98
CA GLU A 254 -0.07 12.90 7.00
C GLU A 254 1.20 13.58 6.47
N ASP A 255 1.80 13.07 5.39
CA ASP A 255 2.93 13.71 4.72
C ASP A 255 2.60 15.15 4.27
N LEU A 256 1.31 15.45 4.05
CA LEU A 256 0.83 16.77 3.67
C LEU A 256 0.70 17.75 4.85
N GLU A 257 0.97 17.33 6.08
CA GLU A 257 1.04 18.23 7.24
C GLU A 257 2.18 19.26 7.13
N GLY A 258 3.20 18.94 6.35
CA GLY A 258 4.29 19.87 6.02
C GLY A 258 3.91 20.95 5.00
N VAL A 259 2.72 20.89 4.41
CA VAL A 259 2.24 21.84 3.43
C VAL A 259 1.41 22.92 4.12
N GLU A 260 1.86 24.18 4.04
CA GLU A 260 1.18 25.30 4.67
C GLU A 260 -0.27 25.42 4.17
N GLY A 261 -1.21 25.50 5.10
CA GLY A 261 -2.63 25.65 4.81
C GLY A 261 -3.32 24.41 4.26
N PHE A 262 -2.63 23.25 4.18
CA PHE A 262 -3.28 22.01 3.74
C PHE A 262 -4.34 21.55 4.73
N TYR A 263 -3.99 21.48 6.00
CA TYR A 263 -4.92 21.18 7.09
C TYR A 263 -5.25 22.43 7.88
N ASP A 264 -6.48 22.50 8.34
CA ASP A 264 -6.99 23.61 9.15
C ASP A 264 -6.69 23.42 10.66
N CYS A 265 -7.04 24.43 11.43
CA CYS A 265 -6.89 24.42 12.88
C CYS A 265 -7.66 23.25 13.54
N ALA A 266 -8.84 22.91 13.03
CA ALA A 266 -9.64 21.82 13.58
C ALA A 266 -8.94 20.47 13.47
N TYR A 267 -8.30 20.21 12.34
CA TYR A 267 -7.50 18.99 12.14
C TYR A 267 -6.37 18.89 13.17
N TYR A 268 -5.55 19.94 13.32
CA TYR A 268 -4.40 19.89 14.24
C TYR A 268 -4.84 19.83 15.71
N LYS A 269 -5.94 20.48 16.07
CA LYS A 269 -6.54 20.33 17.39
C LYS A 269 -6.94 18.89 17.67
N ASN A 270 -7.72 18.29 16.78
CA ASN A 270 -8.21 16.93 16.98
C ASN A 270 -7.08 15.91 17.07
N LYS A 271 -6.00 16.13 16.32
CA LYS A 271 -4.85 15.21 16.30
C LYS A 271 -3.92 15.40 17.50
N TYR A 272 -3.55 16.63 17.84
CA TYR A 272 -2.44 16.92 18.75
C TYR A 272 -2.83 17.46 20.13
N PHE A 273 -4.02 18.06 20.30
CA PHE A 273 -4.38 18.68 21.59
C PHE A 273 -4.50 17.66 22.74
N LYS A 274 -4.82 16.41 22.45
CA LYS A 274 -4.83 15.32 23.43
C LYS A 274 -3.44 15.08 24.04
N ASP A 275 -2.36 15.31 23.30
CA ASP A 275 -1.00 15.11 23.79
C ASP A 275 -0.65 16.15 24.84
N PHE A 276 -1.10 17.41 24.63
CA PHE A 276 -1.04 18.43 25.66
C PHE A 276 -1.90 18.09 26.88
N GLN A 277 -3.11 17.57 26.69
CA GLN A 277 -3.99 17.19 27.80
C GLN A 277 -3.40 16.03 28.64
N ALA A 278 -2.68 15.12 28.02
CA ALA A 278 -2.01 14.01 28.69
C ALA A 278 -0.78 14.47 29.51
N ALA A 279 -0.09 15.53 29.08
CA ALA A 279 1.13 16.03 29.71
C ALA A 279 1.16 17.57 29.79
N PRO A 280 0.26 18.21 30.55
CA PRO A 280 0.04 19.68 30.51
C PRO A 280 1.16 20.52 31.12
N THR A 281 2.15 19.89 31.76
CA THR A 281 3.33 20.54 32.35
C THR A 281 4.63 20.17 31.63
N ASP A 282 4.59 19.23 30.68
CA ASP A 282 5.76 18.83 29.92
C ASP A 282 6.03 19.84 28.79
N CYS A 283 7.18 20.52 28.87
CA CYS A 283 7.56 21.53 27.90
C CYS A 283 7.77 21.03 26.48
N GLU A 284 8.15 19.76 26.26
CA GLU A 284 8.30 19.20 24.94
C GLU A 284 6.92 18.99 24.30
N ALA A 285 5.99 18.39 25.02
CA ALA A 285 4.61 18.24 24.58
C ALA A 285 3.93 19.60 24.32
N ILE A 286 4.05 20.54 25.27
CA ILE A 286 3.50 21.89 25.16
C ILE A 286 4.04 22.61 23.92
N ASN A 287 5.34 22.65 23.70
CA ASN A 287 5.95 23.33 22.56
C ASN A 287 5.60 22.68 21.23
N THR A 288 5.53 21.36 21.20
CA THR A 288 5.10 20.61 20.01
C THR A 288 3.68 20.98 19.62
N VAL A 289 2.74 20.89 20.55
CA VAL A 289 1.32 21.21 20.29
C VAL A 289 1.14 22.70 19.95
N TYR A 290 1.82 23.60 20.68
CA TYR A 290 1.82 25.04 20.38
C TYR A 290 2.30 25.30 18.95
N GLY A 291 3.41 24.71 18.55
CA GLY A 291 3.96 24.83 17.19
C GLY A 291 2.97 24.34 16.12
N ARG A 292 2.34 23.20 16.34
CA ARG A 292 1.34 22.62 15.42
C ARG A 292 0.11 23.52 15.26
N LEU A 293 -0.43 24.06 16.38
CA LEU A 293 -1.59 24.97 16.33
C LEU A 293 -1.24 26.31 15.67
N ARG A 294 -0.04 26.82 15.89
CA ARG A 294 0.45 28.04 15.21
C ARG A 294 0.67 27.81 13.71
N TRP A 295 1.24 26.66 13.33
CA TRP A 295 1.39 26.23 11.93
C TRP A 295 0.04 26.20 11.20
N ALA A 296 -0.97 25.67 11.87
CA ALA A 296 -2.35 25.63 11.37
C ALA A 296 -3.04 26.98 11.32
N LYS A 297 -2.36 28.07 11.73
CA LYS A 297 -2.94 29.42 11.83
C LYS A 297 -4.21 29.44 12.68
N CYS A 298 -4.25 28.67 13.78
CA CYS A 298 -5.35 28.75 14.71
C CYS A 298 -5.54 30.19 15.19
N PRO A 299 -6.79 30.68 15.26
CA PRO A 299 -7.06 32.01 15.77
C PRO A 299 -6.51 32.24 17.18
N ASP A 300 -6.02 33.43 17.48
CA ASP A 300 -5.49 33.74 18.82
C ASP A 300 -6.55 33.63 19.93
N THR A 301 -7.82 33.62 19.57
CA THR A 301 -8.98 33.40 20.43
C THR A 301 -9.38 31.94 20.58
N ASP A 302 -8.70 30.99 19.87
CA ASP A 302 -9.01 29.60 19.98
C ASP A 302 -8.67 29.07 21.37
N GLU A 303 -9.60 28.35 22.00
CA GLU A 303 -9.49 27.89 23.38
C GLU A 303 -8.28 26.95 23.59
N ALA A 304 -8.03 26.03 22.63
CA ALA A 304 -6.91 25.11 22.71
C ALA A 304 -5.57 25.84 22.60
N LEU A 305 -5.44 26.76 21.63
CA LEU A 305 -4.24 27.59 21.48
C LEU A 305 -4.00 28.45 22.69
N THR A 306 -5.05 29.04 23.27
CA THR A 306 -4.97 29.87 24.48
C THR A 306 -4.52 29.06 25.69
N ALA A 307 -5.06 27.83 25.89
CA ALA A 307 -4.69 26.94 26.97
C ALA A 307 -3.22 26.51 26.87
N VAL A 308 -2.78 26.09 25.66
CA VAL A 308 -1.41 25.69 25.42
C VAL A 308 -0.42 26.82 25.58
N ARG A 309 -0.79 28.05 25.14
CA ARG A 309 -0.01 29.27 25.33
C ARG A 309 0.19 29.60 26.81
N ALA A 310 -0.89 29.55 27.61
CA ALA A 310 -0.83 29.81 29.05
C ALA A 310 0.08 28.74 29.75
N ALA A 311 -0.07 27.48 29.42
CA ALA A 311 0.79 26.42 29.96
C ALA A 311 2.26 26.64 29.57
N ARG A 312 2.54 27.03 28.34
CA ARG A 312 3.88 27.37 27.85
C ARG A 312 4.51 28.52 28.61
N ASP A 313 3.74 29.59 28.81
CA ASP A 313 4.20 30.75 29.55
C ASP A 313 4.47 30.45 31.02
N GLN A 314 3.71 29.53 31.62
CA GLN A 314 3.89 29.11 33.00
C GLN A 314 5.05 28.11 33.19
N ASN A 315 5.15 27.10 32.34
CA ASN A 315 6.01 25.96 32.59
C ASN A 315 7.31 25.96 31.75
N CYS A 316 7.34 26.70 30.61
CA CYS A 316 8.41 26.56 29.62
C CYS A 316 9.22 27.84 29.39
N ARG A 317 9.01 28.89 30.22
CA ARG A 317 9.85 30.10 30.15
C ARG A 317 11.25 29.79 30.73
N VAL A 318 12.15 29.35 29.86
CA VAL A 318 13.58 29.55 30.14
C VAL A 318 13.92 30.95 29.67
N VAL A 319 14.18 31.87 30.62
CA VAL A 319 14.80 33.17 30.28
C VAL A 319 16.27 32.86 29.97
N VAL A 320 16.52 32.48 28.76
CA VAL A 320 17.90 32.43 28.20
C VAL A 320 18.08 33.77 27.48
N GLU A 321 19.02 34.58 27.92
CA GLU A 321 19.63 35.56 27.02
C GLU A 321 20.18 34.79 25.82
N VAL A 322 19.44 34.77 24.72
CA VAL A 322 19.83 34.06 23.50
C VAL A 322 20.94 34.88 22.83
N LYS A 323 22.18 34.63 23.19
CA LYS A 323 23.28 34.85 22.24
C LYS A 323 22.94 34.02 21.00
N GLU A 324 22.75 34.68 19.86
CA GLU A 324 22.51 34.03 18.59
C GLU A 324 23.66 33.05 18.29
N THR A 325 23.43 31.77 18.60
CA THR A 325 24.44 30.73 18.36
C THR A 325 24.48 30.36 16.87
N THR A 326 25.59 29.84 16.39
CA THR A 326 25.72 29.31 15.02
C THR A 326 24.61 28.34 14.70
N LEU A 327 24.24 27.50 15.67
CA LEU A 327 23.15 26.55 15.53
C LEU A 327 21.78 27.24 15.37
N SER A 328 21.49 28.30 16.13
CA SER A 328 20.21 29.01 15.96
C SER A 328 20.12 29.69 14.59
N LYS A 329 21.22 30.20 14.06
CA LYS A 329 21.30 30.72 12.69
C LYS A 329 21.07 29.63 11.66
N ALA A 330 21.62 28.43 11.88
CA ALA A 330 21.42 27.29 11.00
C ALA A 330 19.93 26.86 10.95
N ILE A 331 19.28 26.80 12.11
CA ILE A 331 17.86 26.47 12.23
C ILE A 331 17.00 27.52 11.52
N ASN A 332 17.28 28.81 11.72
CA ASN A 332 16.55 29.89 11.03
C ASN A 332 16.72 29.76 9.50
N ALA A 333 17.94 29.51 9.01
CA ALA A 333 18.19 29.30 7.59
C ALA A 333 17.43 28.08 7.02
N LEU A 334 17.26 27.00 7.81
CA LEU A 334 16.41 25.87 7.42
C LEU A 334 14.93 26.26 7.29
N HIS A 335 14.41 27.02 8.24
CA HIS A 335 13.02 27.49 8.21
C HIS A 335 12.75 28.45 7.05
N GLU A 336 13.72 29.25 6.67
CA GLU A 336 13.65 30.20 5.55
C GLU A 336 13.88 29.52 4.18
N GLY A 337 14.20 28.21 4.16
CA GLY A 337 14.49 27.48 2.91
C GLY A 337 15.88 27.76 2.34
N HIS A 338 16.75 28.41 3.07
CA HIS A 338 18.14 28.70 2.68
C HIS A 338 19.05 27.49 2.95
N TYR A 339 18.72 26.33 2.36
CA TYR A 339 19.30 25.02 2.69
C TYR A 339 20.82 24.94 2.55
N ARG A 340 21.43 25.58 1.53
CA ARG A 340 22.89 25.59 1.37
C ARG A 340 23.56 26.36 2.49
N GLN A 341 23.01 27.51 2.86
CA GLN A 341 23.52 28.32 3.98
C GLN A 341 23.36 27.56 5.30
N ALA A 342 22.21 26.92 5.51
CA ALA A 342 21.96 26.09 6.69
C ALA A 342 22.99 24.96 6.83
N VAL A 343 23.33 24.27 5.73
CA VAL A 343 24.37 23.23 5.73
C VAL A 343 25.73 23.81 6.17
N GLU A 344 26.13 24.96 5.67
CA GLU A 344 27.42 25.55 6.07
C GLU A 344 27.41 25.96 7.56
N LEU A 345 26.31 26.52 8.04
CA LEU A 345 26.17 26.84 9.47
C LEU A 345 26.13 25.58 10.36
N LEU A 346 25.50 24.49 9.91
CA LEU A 346 25.51 23.23 10.63
C LEU A 346 26.91 22.61 10.71
N LYS A 347 27.71 22.73 9.65
CA LYS A 347 29.12 22.30 9.67
C LYS A 347 29.91 23.07 10.71
N LEU A 348 29.76 24.40 10.75
CA LEU A 348 30.40 25.23 11.78
C LEU A 348 29.93 24.82 13.19
N ALA A 349 28.63 24.53 13.36
CA ALA A 349 28.11 24.09 14.66
C ALA A 349 28.64 22.70 15.08
N ILE A 350 29.01 21.82 14.12
CA ILE A 350 29.71 20.55 14.39
C ILE A 350 31.11 20.83 14.91
N ASP A 351 31.81 21.81 14.33
CA ASP A 351 33.16 22.16 14.73
C ASP A 351 33.20 22.85 16.10
N GLU A 352 32.14 23.56 16.48
CA GLU A 352 31.99 24.28 17.76
C GLU A 352 31.66 23.36 18.95
N THR A 353 31.30 22.10 18.75
CA THR A 353 30.93 21.18 19.84
C THR A 353 31.94 20.03 19.95
N GLU A 354 32.24 19.61 21.18
CA GLU A 354 33.02 18.38 21.43
C GLU A 354 32.15 17.16 21.69
N ASP A 355 30.84 17.34 21.87
CA ASP A 355 29.89 16.25 22.11
C ASP A 355 29.68 15.44 20.85
N HIS A 356 30.16 14.20 20.84
CA HIS A 356 30.00 13.26 19.73
C HIS A 356 28.54 12.95 19.38
N ASN A 357 27.65 12.85 20.37
CA ASN A 357 26.24 12.64 20.11
C ASN A 357 25.65 13.84 19.36
N ARG A 358 26.04 15.05 19.79
CA ARG A 358 25.61 16.28 19.11
C ARG A 358 26.17 16.38 17.70
N LYS A 359 27.45 16.05 17.49
CA LYS A 359 28.05 15.96 16.16
C LYS A 359 27.29 14.99 15.26
N ALA A 360 26.90 13.84 15.79
CA ALA A 360 26.12 12.85 15.05
C ALA A 360 24.73 13.39 14.65
N GLU A 361 24.01 14.03 15.56
CA GLU A 361 22.68 14.61 15.28
C GLU A 361 22.75 15.72 14.22
N LEU A 362 23.72 16.62 14.32
CA LEU A 362 23.92 17.69 13.34
C LEU A 362 24.30 17.12 11.97
N SER A 363 25.16 16.10 11.93
CA SER A 363 25.52 15.40 10.69
C SER A 363 24.31 14.73 10.05
N MET A 364 23.43 14.09 10.84
CA MET A 364 22.19 13.54 10.34
C MET A 364 21.22 14.62 9.82
N THR A 365 21.20 15.79 10.46
CA THR A 365 20.42 16.93 9.96
C THR A 365 20.91 17.37 8.59
N ILE A 366 22.22 17.50 8.41
CA ILE A 366 22.83 17.81 7.10
C ILE A 366 22.48 16.72 6.07
N SER A 367 22.57 15.44 6.45
CA SER A 367 22.19 14.33 5.58
C SER A 367 20.73 14.45 5.11
N LYS A 368 19.80 14.73 6.03
CA LYS A 368 18.37 14.91 5.71
C LYS A 368 18.12 16.10 4.79
N VAL A 369 18.84 17.21 4.97
CA VAL A 369 18.79 18.38 4.07
C VAL A 369 19.25 18.03 2.66
N TYR A 370 20.34 17.30 2.53
CA TYR A 370 20.81 16.85 1.21
C TYR A 370 19.84 15.87 0.55
N TYR A 371 19.20 15.02 1.31
CA TYR A 371 18.22 14.08 0.79
C TYR A 371 16.94 14.77 0.32
N GLY A 372 16.30 15.48 1.24
CA GLY A 372 14.95 16.03 1.04
C GLY A 372 14.92 17.29 0.18
N ASN A 373 15.85 18.22 0.47
CA ASN A 373 15.78 19.57 -0.07
C ASN A 373 16.76 19.80 -1.24
N LEU A 374 17.99 19.34 -1.11
CA LEU A 374 19.04 19.56 -2.12
C LEU A 374 19.12 18.42 -3.15
N ARG A 375 18.43 17.30 -2.93
CA ARG A 375 18.39 16.11 -3.81
C ARG A 375 19.79 15.60 -4.19
N ASN A 376 20.77 15.75 -3.30
CA ASN A 376 22.13 15.30 -3.48
C ASN A 376 22.38 14.03 -2.64
N PHE A 377 22.06 12.88 -3.21
CA PHE A 377 22.13 11.59 -2.53
C PHE A 377 23.55 11.17 -2.12
N PRO A 378 24.60 11.38 -2.94
CA PRO A 378 25.97 11.10 -2.51
C PRO A 378 26.39 11.90 -1.28
N GLU A 379 26.09 13.19 -1.22
CA GLU A 379 26.40 14.02 -0.04
C GLU A 379 25.54 13.61 1.17
N SER A 380 24.27 13.31 0.97
CA SER A 380 23.42 12.77 2.04
C SER A 380 24.04 11.51 2.65
N ARG A 381 24.46 10.55 1.82
CA ARG A 381 25.15 9.33 2.29
C ARG A 381 26.42 9.65 3.06
N ARG A 382 27.23 10.55 2.55
CA ARG A 382 28.50 10.95 3.21
C ARG A 382 28.25 11.46 4.62
N TRP A 383 27.26 12.34 4.80
CA TRP A 383 26.92 12.90 6.10
C TRP A 383 26.23 11.90 7.03
N ALA A 384 25.46 10.96 6.50
CA ALA A 384 24.94 9.86 7.30
C ALA A 384 26.06 8.94 7.83
N LEU A 385 27.06 8.63 7.01
CA LEU A 385 28.22 7.85 7.44
C LEU A 385 29.05 8.62 8.49
N GLN A 386 29.22 9.92 8.31
CA GLN A 386 29.89 10.77 9.30
C GLN A 386 29.15 10.76 10.65
N ALA A 387 27.81 10.75 10.63
CA ALA A 387 27.02 10.61 11.85
C ALA A 387 27.24 9.25 12.55
N ALA A 388 27.36 8.17 11.76
CA ALA A 388 27.66 6.85 12.28
C ALA A 388 29.08 6.74 12.88
N GLU A 389 30.05 7.48 12.36
CA GLU A 389 31.39 7.58 12.93
C GLU A 389 31.37 8.27 14.30
N TYR A 390 30.61 9.37 14.43
CA TYR A 390 30.46 10.07 15.70
C TYR A 390 29.68 9.28 16.75
N ARG A 391 28.71 8.48 16.32
CA ARG A 391 27.87 7.65 17.20
C ARG A 391 27.80 6.22 16.67
N PRO A 392 28.82 5.39 16.94
CA PRO A 392 28.76 3.96 16.62
C PRO A 392 27.55 3.27 17.25
N GLN A 393 27.02 2.25 16.62
CA GLN A 393 25.82 1.52 17.04
C GLN A 393 24.50 2.33 16.97
N TRP A 394 24.47 3.45 16.27
CA TRP A 394 23.25 4.17 15.98
C TRP A 394 22.70 3.74 14.62
N GLY A 395 21.47 3.20 14.59
CA GLY A 395 20.86 2.63 13.39
C GLY A 395 20.33 3.67 12.40
N GLU A 396 19.94 4.88 12.86
CA GLU A 396 19.34 5.94 12.04
C GLU A 396 20.14 6.31 10.77
N PRO A 397 21.48 6.44 10.82
CA PRO A 397 22.26 6.67 9.61
C PRO A 397 22.04 5.61 8.53
N TYR A 398 22.02 4.35 8.92
CA TYR A 398 21.84 3.22 7.98
C TYR A 398 20.40 3.07 7.52
N LEU A 399 19.41 3.42 8.36
CA LEU A 399 18.02 3.56 7.92
C LEU A 399 17.91 4.59 6.81
N THR A 400 18.56 5.74 6.99
CA THR A 400 18.59 6.83 6.01
C THR A 400 19.30 6.42 4.72
N ILE A 401 20.46 5.79 4.80
CA ILE A 401 21.20 5.29 3.62
C ILE A 401 20.36 4.27 2.84
N GLY A 402 19.67 3.37 3.53
CA GLY A 402 18.77 2.44 2.87
C GLY A 402 17.62 3.16 2.15
N LYS A 403 17.03 4.19 2.75
CA LYS A 403 16.00 5.04 2.10
C LYS A 403 16.56 5.76 0.87
N LEU A 404 17.80 6.28 0.93
CA LEU A 404 18.47 6.86 -0.22
C LEU A 404 18.60 5.87 -1.38
N TYR A 405 19.06 4.64 -1.09
CA TYR A 405 19.24 3.60 -2.10
C TYR A 405 17.89 3.20 -2.70
N ALA A 406 16.90 2.91 -1.88
CA ALA A 406 15.57 2.54 -2.33
C ALA A 406 14.89 3.63 -3.20
N SER A 407 15.22 4.91 -2.93
CA SER A 407 14.74 6.05 -3.73
C SER A 407 15.52 6.26 -5.02
N SER A 408 16.61 5.50 -5.25
CA SER A 408 17.53 5.72 -6.37
C SER A 408 17.17 4.94 -7.64
N GLY A 409 16.11 4.14 -7.64
CA GLY A 409 15.72 3.35 -8.79
C GLY A 409 15.75 4.14 -10.11
N PRO A 410 15.03 5.27 -10.20
CA PRO A 410 15.03 6.09 -11.42
C PRO A 410 16.37 6.71 -11.82
N LEU A 411 17.31 6.82 -10.88
CA LEU A 411 18.66 7.33 -11.13
C LEU A 411 19.63 6.23 -11.58
N CYS A 412 19.30 4.98 -11.34
CA CYS A 412 20.15 3.84 -11.59
C CYS A 412 19.70 3.01 -12.80
N GLY A 413 18.47 3.21 -13.28
CA GLY A 413 17.95 2.54 -14.46
C GLY A 413 16.64 3.14 -14.93
N PRO A 414 16.28 2.96 -16.21
CA PRO A 414 15.06 3.52 -16.78
C PRO A 414 13.81 2.78 -16.26
N GLY A 415 12.75 3.51 -16.04
CA GLY A 415 11.43 2.97 -15.69
C GLY A 415 11.41 2.19 -14.38
N ARG A 416 10.68 1.08 -14.38
CA ARG A 416 10.54 0.14 -13.24
C ARG A 416 11.19 -1.22 -13.54
N GLY A 417 12.14 -1.28 -14.45
CA GLY A 417 12.82 -2.50 -14.85
C GLY A 417 13.90 -2.95 -13.86
N TYR A 418 14.56 -4.05 -14.19
CA TYR A 418 15.59 -4.69 -13.37
C TYR A 418 16.63 -3.69 -12.83
N ASP A 419 17.19 -2.81 -13.68
CA ASP A 419 18.24 -1.87 -13.29
C ASP A 419 17.78 -0.86 -12.23
N SER A 420 16.50 -0.49 -12.23
CA SER A 420 15.92 0.37 -11.21
C SER A 420 15.49 -0.38 -9.95
N GLN A 421 15.24 -1.69 -10.05
CA GLN A 421 14.79 -2.53 -8.92
C GLN A 421 15.96 -3.07 -8.09
N GLN A 422 17.11 -3.32 -8.71
CA GLN A 422 18.29 -3.89 -8.03
C GLN A 422 18.81 -3.03 -6.87
N VAL A 423 18.48 -1.73 -6.83
CA VAL A 423 18.84 -0.81 -5.73
C VAL A 423 18.19 -1.20 -4.40
N VAL A 424 17.13 -2.01 -4.43
CA VAL A 424 16.43 -2.49 -3.23
C VAL A 424 17.31 -3.46 -2.43
N TRP A 425 18.16 -4.25 -3.09
CA TRP A 425 19.04 -5.18 -2.39
C TRP A 425 20.02 -4.49 -1.43
N PRO A 426 20.83 -3.51 -1.86
CA PRO A 426 21.72 -2.79 -0.91
C PRO A 426 20.92 -1.95 0.08
N ALA A 427 19.71 -1.49 -0.25
CA ALA A 427 18.84 -0.82 0.72
C ALA A 427 18.46 -1.78 1.87
N ILE A 428 18.02 -3.00 1.56
CA ILE A 428 17.73 -4.05 2.55
C ILE A 428 18.97 -4.40 3.37
N ASP A 429 20.17 -4.45 2.76
CA ASP A 429 21.41 -4.69 3.50
C ASP A 429 21.65 -3.61 4.55
N LYS A 430 21.45 -2.33 4.21
CA LYS A 430 21.60 -1.22 5.16
C LYS A 430 20.57 -1.31 6.29
N TRP A 431 19.31 -1.64 6.00
CA TRP A 431 18.29 -1.80 7.04
C TRP A 431 18.54 -3.02 7.94
N ASN A 432 19.02 -4.13 7.36
CA ASN A 432 19.45 -5.29 8.16
C ASN A 432 20.63 -4.94 9.06
N TYR A 433 21.59 -4.16 8.55
CA TYR A 433 22.72 -3.69 9.33
C TYR A 433 22.25 -2.74 10.46
N ALA A 434 21.36 -1.78 10.15
CA ALA A 434 20.81 -0.85 11.14
C ALA A 434 20.22 -1.60 12.34
N LYS A 435 19.35 -2.59 12.11
CA LYS A 435 18.74 -3.37 13.20
C LYS A 435 19.69 -4.32 13.92
N SER A 436 20.81 -4.69 13.27
CA SER A 436 21.81 -5.56 13.91
C SER A 436 22.68 -4.81 14.92
N ILE A 437 22.87 -3.51 14.71
CA ILE A 437 23.71 -2.67 15.59
C ILE A 437 22.88 -1.86 16.60
N ASP A 438 21.61 -1.59 16.27
CA ASP A 438 20.71 -0.76 17.10
C ASP A 438 19.33 -1.43 17.22
N PRO A 439 19.02 -2.02 18.38
CA PRO A 439 17.71 -2.63 18.62
C PRO A 439 16.55 -1.62 18.48
N ALA A 440 16.76 -0.33 18.77
CA ALA A 440 15.73 0.70 18.62
C ALA A 440 15.34 0.93 17.15
N ALA A 441 16.27 0.70 16.22
CA ALA A 441 16.02 0.80 14.78
C ALA A 441 15.25 -0.41 14.19
N ALA A 442 15.09 -1.51 14.95
CA ALA A 442 14.59 -2.77 14.42
C ALA A 442 13.16 -2.67 13.87
N SER A 443 12.29 -1.96 14.56
CA SER A 443 10.89 -1.78 14.15
C SER A 443 10.81 -1.07 12.79
N GLU A 444 11.45 0.08 12.65
CA GLU A 444 11.47 0.85 11.40
C GLU A 444 12.20 0.08 10.28
N ALA A 445 13.32 -0.57 10.58
CA ALA A 445 14.04 -1.39 9.60
C ALA A 445 13.16 -2.51 9.04
N ASN A 446 12.42 -3.23 9.89
CA ASN A 446 11.53 -4.30 9.46
C ASN A 446 10.37 -3.76 8.63
N LYS A 447 9.79 -2.62 9.02
CA LYS A 447 8.75 -1.93 8.25
C LYS A 447 9.25 -1.59 6.83
N LEU A 448 10.42 -0.98 6.73
CA LEU A 448 11.03 -0.61 5.45
C LEU A 448 11.35 -1.85 4.60
N ILE A 449 11.93 -2.88 5.19
CA ILE A 449 12.21 -4.14 4.48
C ILE A 449 10.92 -4.71 3.90
N ASN A 450 9.88 -4.87 4.71
CA ASN A 450 8.60 -5.43 4.27
C ASN A 450 7.95 -4.57 3.16
N GLN A 451 8.04 -3.25 3.28
CA GLN A 451 7.52 -2.32 2.28
C GLN A 451 8.22 -2.47 0.93
N TYR A 452 9.54 -2.68 0.94
CA TYR A 452 10.35 -2.67 -0.29
C TYR A 452 10.60 -4.04 -0.89
N LEU A 453 10.33 -5.14 -0.18
CA LEU A 453 10.48 -6.51 -0.72
C LEU A 453 9.76 -6.68 -2.06
N GLN A 454 8.56 -6.12 -2.22
CA GLN A 454 7.75 -6.22 -3.44
C GLN A 454 8.36 -5.52 -4.66
N TYR A 455 9.37 -4.67 -4.46
CA TYR A 455 10.04 -3.92 -5.53
C TYR A 455 11.39 -4.53 -5.91
N MET A 456 11.75 -5.68 -5.36
CA MET A 456 12.95 -6.41 -5.79
C MET A 456 12.76 -7.05 -7.15
N PRO A 457 13.86 -7.29 -7.90
CA PRO A 457 13.83 -8.14 -9.09
C PRO A 457 13.22 -9.50 -8.82
N THR A 458 12.48 -10.04 -9.79
CA THR A 458 11.86 -11.36 -9.72
C THR A 458 12.84 -12.48 -10.02
N LYS A 459 12.43 -13.75 -9.81
CA LYS A 459 13.21 -14.93 -10.25
C LYS A 459 13.40 -14.94 -11.74
N GLU A 460 12.38 -14.55 -12.49
CA GLU A 460 12.38 -14.46 -13.94
C GLU A 460 13.40 -13.41 -14.41
N ASP A 461 13.47 -12.27 -13.74
CA ASP A 461 14.45 -11.22 -14.02
C ASP A 461 15.90 -11.72 -13.87
N LEU A 462 16.17 -12.49 -12.83
CA LEU A 462 17.48 -13.10 -12.59
C LEU A 462 17.79 -14.17 -13.64
N HIS A 463 16.83 -15.04 -13.90
CA HIS A 463 16.98 -16.14 -14.86
C HIS A 463 17.28 -15.64 -16.28
N MET A 464 16.55 -14.63 -16.74
CA MET A 464 16.77 -14.01 -18.06
C MET A 464 18.17 -13.40 -18.21
N ARG A 465 18.84 -13.06 -17.10
CA ARG A 465 20.19 -12.47 -17.09
C ARG A 465 21.28 -13.46 -16.72
N THR A 466 20.90 -14.72 -16.52
CA THR A 466 21.82 -15.80 -16.10
C THR A 466 22.51 -15.47 -14.78
N ILE A 467 21.79 -14.80 -13.86
CA ILE A 467 22.26 -14.42 -12.53
C ILE A 467 21.67 -15.41 -11.51
N GLY A 468 22.53 -15.99 -10.66
CA GLY A 468 22.11 -16.87 -9.58
C GLY A 468 21.55 -16.12 -8.37
N GLU A 469 20.59 -16.71 -7.66
CA GLU A 469 20.16 -16.18 -6.35
C GLU A 469 21.28 -16.36 -5.33
N GLY A 470 21.58 -15.33 -4.54
CA GLY A 470 22.70 -15.30 -3.60
C GLY A 470 24.04 -14.91 -4.23
N GLU A 471 24.09 -14.67 -5.52
CA GLU A 471 25.27 -14.20 -6.23
C GLU A 471 25.63 -12.79 -5.79
N THR A 472 26.93 -12.52 -5.69
CA THR A 472 27.42 -11.17 -5.34
C THR A 472 27.53 -10.35 -6.61
N ILE A 473 26.82 -9.22 -6.64
CA ILE A 473 26.86 -8.27 -7.76
C ILE A 473 27.22 -6.88 -7.27
N LEU A 474 27.78 -6.09 -8.18
CA LEU A 474 28.03 -4.67 -7.96
C LEU A 474 26.81 -3.88 -8.45
N ILE A 475 26.19 -3.13 -7.55
CA ILE A 475 25.20 -2.13 -7.92
C ILE A 475 25.95 -0.88 -8.37
N GLY A 476 25.86 -0.59 -9.65
CA GLY A 476 26.52 0.57 -10.26
C GLY A 476 25.92 1.90 -9.82
N CYS A 477 25.84 2.84 -10.76
CA CYS A 477 25.40 4.22 -10.58
C CYS A 477 26.18 4.92 -9.42
N TRP A 478 25.54 5.85 -8.71
CA TRP A 478 26.15 6.53 -7.57
C TRP A 478 26.28 5.66 -6.31
N ILE A 479 25.53 4.55 -6.23
CA ILE A 479 25.54 3.63 -5.08
C ILE A 479 26.89 2.94 -4.97
N ASN A 480 27.37 2.33 -6.04
CA ASN A 480 28.67 1.70 -6.17
C ASN A 480 29.03 0.80 -4.97
N GLU A 481 28.10 -0.11 -4.62
CA GLU A 481 28.28 -1.09 -3.53
C GLU A 481 27.94 -2.49 -4.01
N THR A 482 28.59 -3.48 -3.44
CA THR A 482 28.28 -4.90 -3.68
C THR A 482 27.18 -5.36 -2.75
N THR A 483 26.31 -6.23 -3.28
CA THR A 483 25.20 -6.86 -2.54
C THR A 483 24.99 -8.28 -3.04
N LYS A 484 24.14 -9.04 -2.36
CA LYS A 484 23.70 -10.37 -2.82
C LYS A 484 22.33 -10.28 -3.45
N THR A 485 22.18 -10.94 -4.58
CA THR A 485 20.89 -11.08 -5.27
C THR A 485 19.90 -11.86 -4.41
N ARG A 486 18.64 -11.42 -4.41
CA ARG A 486 17.52 -12.03 -3.69
C ARG A 486 16.26 -11.90 -4.53
N THR A 487 15.34 -12.82 -4.35
CA THR A 487 14.01 -12.76 -4.96
C THR A 487 12.93 -12.84 -3.88
N ILE A 488 11.73 -12.45 -4.22
CA ILE A 488 10.56 -12.69 -3.38
C ILE A 488 10.29 -14.18 -3.39
N LYS A 489 10.12 -14.79 -2.23
CA LYS A 489 9.78 -16.21 -2.10
C LYS A 489 8.34 -16.47 -2.50
#